data_80fc43a3337c481055f5e73bb1e245bd
#
_entry.id   80fc43a3337c481055f5e73bb1e245bd
#
_cell.length_a   1.000
_cell.length_b   1.000
_cell.length_c   1.000
_cell.angle_alpha   90.00
_cell.angle_beta   90.00
_cell.angle_gamma   90.00
#
_symmetry.space_group_name_H-M   'P 1'
#
loop_
_entity.id
_entity.type
_entity.pdbx_description
1 polymer ?
#
loop_
_entity_poly.entity_id
_entity_poly.type
_entity_poly.pdbx_seq_one_letter_code
_entity_poly.pdbx_strand_id
1 'polypeptide(L)'
;MTDVLVHADAGNPVPAVRVQRQTASGVVALVIGLGVLATIASMPLWASQGLIRDVVQLCCYIAIAQMWNLLAGYAGLVSVGQQVFVGVAAYTLFVMAQIWGINPFVAVLLATIAPAILAVPTYGLLRRLDGPYFAIGTWVIAEV
;
A
#
# COMPACT_ATOMS: atom_id res chain seq x y z
N MET A 1 6.37 7.42 30.50
CA MET A 1 7.69 8.04 30.69
C MET A 1 8.63 6.90 31.05
N THR A 2 9.20 6.24 30.07
CA THR A 2 10.15 5.14 30.26
C THR A 2 11.34 5.44 29.36
N ASP A 3 12.37 6.04 29.98
CA ASP A 3 13.67 6.25 29.35
C ASP A 3 14.37 4.90 29.24
N VAL A 4 14.50 4.37 28.05
CA VAL A 4 15.39 3.26 27.77
C VAL A 4 16.78 3.84 27.55
N LEU A 5 17.58 3.88 28.62
CA LEU A 5 19.01 4.16 28.54
C LEU A 5 19.72 2.94 27.96
N VAL A 6 20.11 3.03 26.71
CA VAL A 6 21.08 2.07 26.13
C VAL A 6 22.47 2.48 26.64
N HIS A 7 23.09 1.65 27.46
CA HIS A 7 24.45 1.84 27.93
C HIS A 7 25.41 1.84 26.74
N ALA A 8 26.04 2.98 26.51
CA ALA A 8 27.11 3.15 25.54
C ALA A 8 28.41 2.56 26.11
N ASP A 9 29.09 1.77 25.31
CA ASP A 9 30.44 1.29 25.56
C ASP A 9 31.43 2.48 25.58
N ALA A 10 32.42 2.42 26.51
CA ALA A 10 33.22 3.55 26.97
C ALA A 10 34.27 4.09 25.98
N GLY A 11 34.02 4.07 24.67
CA GLY A 11 34.99 4.51 23.68
C GLY A 11 34.51 5.52 22.62
N ASN A 12 33.22 5.65 22.39
CA ASN A 12 32.69 6.57 21.39
C ASN A 12 31.29 7.05 21.79
N PRO A 13 31.05 8.36 22.01
CA PRO A 13 29.73 8.82 22.36
C PRO A 13 28.80 8.68 21.14
N VAL A 14 28.01 7.61 21.10
CA VAL A 14 26.92 7.46 20.12
C VAL A 14 25.93 8.59 20.40
N PRO A 15 25.58 9.45 19.43
CA PRO A 15 24.62 10.51 19.65
C PRO A 15 23.30 9.89 20.11
N ALA A 16 22.82 10.30 21.28
CA ALA A 16 21.54 9.83 21.82
C ALA A 16 20.41 10.21 20.85
N VAL A 17 19.88 9.22 20.13
CA VAL A 17 18.75 9.41 19.24
C VAL A 17 17.50 9.64 20.08
N ARG A 18 17.06 10.89 20.17
CA ARG A 18 15.83 11.25 20.85
C ARG A 18 14.65 10.99 19.93
N VAL A 19 13.97 9.89 20.14
CA VAL A 19 12.74 9.56 19.38
C VAL A 19 11.60 10.42 19.94
N GLN A 20 11.25 11.50 19.25
CA GLN A 20 10.06 12.30 19.55
C GLN A 20 8.83 11.64 18.90
N ARG A 21 7.92 11.13 19.73
CA ARG A 21 6.66 10.48 19.29
C ARG A 21 5.65 11.43 18.67
N GLN A 22 5.72 12.72 18.97
CA GLN A 22 4.85 13.75 18.39
C GLN A 22 5.71 14.95 18.00
N THR A 23 5.90 15.10 16.71
CA THR A 23 6.54 16.29 16.13
C THR A 23 5.42 17.20 15.63
N ALA A 24 5.57 18.53 15.80
CA ALA A 24 4.61 19.51 15.29
C ALA A 24 4.29 19.29 13.80
N SER A 25 5.28 18.87 13.00
CA SER A 25 5.10 18.49 11.60
C SER A 25 4.17 17.28 11.42
N GLY A 26 4.18 16.32 12.33
CA GLY A 26 3.28 15.16 12.29
C GLY A 26 1.82 15.55 12.53
N VAL A 27 1.57 16.46 13.47
CA VAL A 27 0.21 16.99 13.73
C VAL A 27 -0.29 17.80 12.54
N VAL A 28 0.56 18.65 11.96
CA VAL A 28 0.22 19.43 10.75
C VAL A 28 -0.10 18.51 9.58
N ALA A 29 0.71 17.47 9.34
CA ALA A 29 0.47 16.49 8.29
C ALA A 29 -0.86 15.75 8.50
N LEU A 30 -1.20 15.40 9.74
CA LEU A 30 -2.46 14.74 10.08
C LEU A 30 -3.66 15.66 9.84
N VAL A 31 -3.58 16.94 10.22
CA VAL A 31 -4.65 17.92 9.98
C VAL A 31 -4.86 18.15 8.48
N ILE A 32 -3.77 18.31 7.72
CA ILE A 32 -3.83 18.43 6.25
C ILE A 32 -4.44 17.16 5.64
N GLY A 33 -4.00 15.98 6.06
CA GLY A 33 -4.54 14.70 5.58
C GLY A 33 -6.04 14.55 5.84
N LEU A 34 -6.49 14.91 7.03
CA LEU A 34 -7.92 14.91 7.38
C LEU A 34 -8.71 15.92 6.54
N GLY A 35 -8.15 17.12 6.31
CA GLY A 35 -8.77 18.12 5.43
C GLY A 35 -8.94 17.64 4.00
N VAL A 36 -7.91 17.02 3.43
CA VAL A 36 -7.96 16.41 2.09
C VAL A 36 -8.99 15.28 2.05
N LEU A 37 -9.00 14.41 3.05
CA LEU A 37 -9.97 13.32 3.13
C LEU A 37 -11.42 13.83 3.20
N ALA A 38 -11.67 14.85 4.01
CA ALA A 38 -12.98 15.48 4.12
C ALA A 38 -13.41 16.12 2.79
N THR A 39 -12.48 16.77 2.07
CA THR A 39 -12.73 17.35 0.75
C THR A 39 -13.11 16.28 -0.27
N ILE A 40 -12.36 15.16 -0.32
CA ILE A 40 -12.66 14.02 -1.20
C ILE A 40 -14.02 13.40 -0.85
N ALA A 41 -14.31 13.22 0.43
CA ALA A 41 -15.58 12.66 0.90
C ALA A 41 -16.80 13.54 0.57
N SER A 42 -16.62 14.86 0.49
CA SER A 42 -17.68 15.81 0.11
C SER A 42 -17.87 15.94 -1.40
N MET A 43 -16.97 15.45 -2.25
CA MET A 43 -17.03 15.57 -3.70
C MET A 43 -18.35 15.10 -4.33
N PRO A 44 -19.01 13.99 -3.88
CA PRO A 44 -20.27 13.55 -4.46
C PRO A 44 -21.40 14.60 -4.42
N LEU A 45 -21.28 15.62 -3.56
CA LEU A 45 -22.31 16.64 -3.37
C LEU A 45 -22.22 17.78 -4.38
N TRP A 46 -21.03 18.05 -4.96
CA TRP A 46 -20.79 19.24 -5.79
C TRP A 46 -19.93 18.99 -7.03
N ALA A 47 -19.22 17.85 -7.12
CA ALA A 47 -18.32 17.58 -8.22
C ALA A 47 -19.04 16.88 -9.38
N SER A 48 -18.54 17.12 -10.60
CA SER A 48 -19.00 16.41 -11.79
C SER A 48 -18.56 14.94 -11.76
N GLN A 49 -19.31 14.07 -12.45
CA GLN A 49 -18.98 12.64 -12.55
C GLN A 49 -17.59 12.37 -13.15
N GLY A 50 -17.14 13.24 -14.07
CA GLY A 50 -15.79 13.17 -14.63
C GLY A 50 -14.73 13.42 -13.57
N LEU A 51 -14.87 14.51 -12.80
CA LEU A 51 -13.93 14.85 -11.74
C LEU A 51 -13.85 13.75 -10.65
N ILE A 52 -14.99 13.17 -10.27
CA ILE A 52 -15.03 12.07 -9.31
C ILE A 52 -14.24 10.87 -9.82
N ARG A 53 -14.41 10.51 -11.10
CA ARG A 53 -13.66 9.41 -11.73
C ARG A 53 -12.15 9.66 -11.70
N ASP A 54 -11.73 10.85 -12.08
CA ASP A 54 -10.31 11.23 -12.14
C ASP A 54 -9.67 11.20 -10.75
N VAL A 55 -10.39 11.69 -9.72
CA VAL A 55 -9.90 11.65 -8.33
C VAL A 55 -9.83 10.21 -7.80
N VAL A 56 -10.81 9.36 -8.08
CA VAL A 56 -10.76 7.94 -7.71
C VAL A 56 -9.57 7.26 -8.37
N GLN A 57 -9.32 7.52 -9.65
CA GLN A 57 -8.16 6.99 -10.36
C GLN A 57 -6.85 7.46 -9.75
N LEU A 58 -6.74 8.74 -9.40
CA LEU A 58 -5.58 9.29 -8.70
C LEU A 58 -5.37 8.61 -7.33
N CYS A 59 -6.43 8.41 -6.55
CA CYS A 59 -6.36 7.69 -5.28
C CYS A 59 -5.86 6.26 -5.44
N CYS A 60 -6.27 5.54 -6.49
CA CYS A 60 -5.78 4.22 -6.81
C CYS A 60 -4.27 4.24 -7.11
N TYR A 61 -3.79 5.19 -7.91
CA TYR A 61 -2.35 5.32 -8.18
C TYR A 61 -1.54 5.66 -6.93
N ILE A 62 -2.05 6.53 -6.07
CA ILE A 62 -1.40 6.84 -4.78
C ILE A 62 -1.34 5.60 -3.90
N ALA A 63 -2.42 4.80 -3.82
CA ALA A 63 -2.44 3.58 -3.04
C ALA A 63 -1.40 2.56 -3.53
N ILE A 64 -1.28 2.36 -4.85
CA ILE A 64 -0.27 1.48 -5.45
C ILE A 64 1.14 2.00 -5.15
N ALA A 65 1.38 3.30 -5.29
CA ALA A 65 2.67 3.93 -4.99
C ALA A 65 3.06 3.77 -3.52
N GLN A 66 2.10 3.90 -2.59
CA GLN A 66 2.34 3.69 -1.16
C GLN A 66 2.67 2.23 -0.84
N MET A 67 2.00 1.27 -1.47
CA MET A 67 2.32 -0.16 -1.32
C MET A 67 3.73 -0.47 -1.83
N TRP A 68 4.12 0.12 -2.97
CA TRP A 68 5.47 -0.01 -3.50
C TRP A 68 6.52 0.60 -2.56
N ASN A 69 6.25 1.80 -2.04
CA ASN A 69 7.12 2.46 -1.08
C ASN A 69 7.26 1.67 0.23
N LEU A 70 6.18 1.05 0.71
CA LEU A 70 6.21 0.19 1.89
C LEU A 70 7.15 -1.00 1.66
N LEU A 71 7.05 -1.67 0.52
CA LEU A 71 7.86 -2.83 0.20
C LEU A 71 9.34 -2.44 -0.07
N ALA A 72 9.57 -1.44 -0.91
CA ALA A 72 10.91 -0.99 -1.27
C ALA A 72 11.59 -0.20 -0.14
N GLY A 73 10.84 0.69 0.54
CA GLY A 73 11.40 1.58 1.54
C GLY A 73 11.61 0.92 2.90
N TYR A 74 10.70 0.05 3.34
CA TYR A 74 10.78 -0.57 4.66
C TYR A 74 11.35 -2.00 4.62
N ALA A 75 10.98 -2.80 3.64
CA ALA A 75 11.46 -4.16 3.51
C ALA A 75 12.75 -4.27 2.67
N GLY A 76 13.17 -3.20 1.97
CA GLY A 76 14.31 -3.22 1.08
C GLY A 76 14.14 -4.13 -0.15
N LEU A 77 12.91 -4.53 -0.45
CA LEU A 77 12.56 -5.45 -1.53
C LEU A 77 11.87 -4.68 -2.66
N VAL A 78 12.52 -4.62 -3.80
CA VAL A 78 11.93 -4.02 -5.01
C VAL A 78 11.09 -5.06 -5.72
N SER A 79 9.76 -4.86 -5.75
CA SER A 79 8.84 -5.72 -6.52
C SER A 79 8.43 -5.06 -7.82
N VAL A 80 8.54 -5.78 -8.92
CA VAL A 80 8.08 -5.38 -10.25
C VAL A 80 6.74 -6.04 -10.60
N GLY A 81 6.35 -7.09 -9.87
CA GLY A 81 5.15 -7.89 -10.14
C GLY A 81 3.85 -7.41 -9.47
N GLN A 82 3.79 -6.19 -8.93
CA GLN A 82 2.59 -5.70 -8.23
C GLN A 82 1.35 -5.60 -9.13
N GLN A 83 1.55 -5.36 -10.43
CA GLN A 83 0.46 -5.27 -11.41
C GLN A 83 -0.37 -6.55 -11.49
N VAL A 84 0.20 -7.71 -11.20
CA VAL A 84 -0.56 -8.98 -11.18
C VAL A 84 -1.65 -8.96 -10.13
N PHE A 85 -1.32 -8.54 -8.92
CA PHE A 85 -2.31 -8.48 -7.83
C PHE A 85 -3.43 -7.49 -8.13
N VAL A 86 -3.08 -6.34 -8.74
CA VAL A 86 -4.06 -5.34 -9.21
C VAL A 86 -4.90 -5.91 -10.34
N GLY A 87 -4.29 -6.59 -11.30
CA GLY A 87 -4.97 -7.23 -12.44
C GLY A 87 -5.95 -8.31 -11.98
N VAL A 88 -5.52 -9.20 -11.09
CA VAL A 88 -6.38 -10.27 -10.53
C VAL A 88 -7.55 -9.68 -9.75
N ALA A 89 -7.33 -8.64 -8.93
CA ALA A 89 -8.40 -7.98 -8.21
C ALA A 89 -9.41 -7.32 -9.16
N ALA A 90 -8.92 -6.58 -10.16
CA ALA A 90 -9.77 -5.91 -11.14
C ALA A 90 -10.58 -6.90 -12.00
N TYR A 91 -9.94 -7.99 -12.44
CA TYR A 91 -10.62 -9.03 -13.21
C TYR A 91 -11.68 -9.75 -12.38
N THR A 92 -11.36 -10.10 -11.13
CA THR A 92 -12.32 -10.73 -10.20
C THR A 92 -13.51 -9.81 -9.94
N LEU A 93 -13.26 -8.52 -9.71
CA LEU A 93 -14.30 -7.51 -9.54
C LEU A 93 -15.22 -7.44 -10.77
N PHE A 94 -14.62 -7.38 -11.96
CA PHE A 94 -15.36 -7.33 -13.22
C PHE A 94 -16.25 -8.56 -13.41
N VAL A 95 -15.70 -9.77 -13.23
CA VAL A 95 -16.45 -11.03 -13.35
C VAL A 95 -17.62 -11.06 -12.37
N MET A 96 -17.38 -10.75 -11.11
CA MET A 96 -18.42 -10.79 -10.08
C MET A 96 -19.52 -9.76 -10.28
N ALA A 97 -19.16 -8.53 -10.64
CA ALA A 97 -20.12 -7.45 -10.81
C ALA A 97 -20.87 -7.53 -12.14
N GLN A 98 -20.18 -7.87 -13.25
CA GLN A 98 -20.76 -7.80 -14.60
C GLN A 98 -21.34 -9.15 -15.08
N ILE A 99 -20.68 -10.27 -14.76
CA ILE A 99 -21.11 -11.58 -15.24
C ILE A 99 -22.07 -12.24 -14.25
N TRP A 100 -21.76 -12.19 -12.96
CA TRP A 100 -22.60 -12.81 -11.93
C TRP A 100 -23.64 -11.87 -11.35
N GLY A 101 -23.62 -10.58 -11.69
CA GLY A 101 -24.60 -9.60 -11.22
C GLY A 101 -24.59 -9.37 -9.70
N ILE A 102 -23.47 -9.67 -9.03
CA ILE A 102 -23.33 -9.47 -7.59
C ILE A 102 -23.28 -7.97 -7.29
N ASN A 103 -23.89 -7.57 -6.18
CA ASN A 103 -23.84 -6.18 -5.72
C ASN A 103 -22.37 -5.66 -5.71
N PRO A 104 -22.08 -4.50 -6.35
CA PRO A 104 -20.73 -3.99 -6.50
C PRO A 104 -19.94 -3.86 -5.18
N PHE A 105 -20.62 -3.50 -4.08
CA PHE A 105 -19.98 -3.40 -2.77
C PHE A 105 -19.51 -4.77 -2.24
N VAL A 106 -20.30 -5.82 -2.45
CA VAL A 106 -19.93 -7.19 -2.09
C VAL A 106 -18.83 -7.70 -3.03
N ALA A 107 -18.94 -7.39 -4.33
CA ALA A 107 -17.93 -7.75 -5.32
C ALA A 107 -16.55 -7.15 -4.99
N VAL A 108 -16.47 -5.91 -4.51
CA VAL A 108 -15.22 -5.29 -4.05
C VAL A 108 -14.60 -6.07 -2.89
N LEU A 109 -15.40 -6.45 -1.89
CA LEU A 109 -14.90 -7.24 -0.76
C LEU A 109 -14.38 -8.61 -1.22
N LEU A 110 -15.10 -9.29 -2.09
CA LEU A 110 -14.70 -10.59 -2.62
C LEU A 110 -13.47 -10.49 -3.55
N ALA A 111 -13.38 -9.40 -4.33
CA ALA A 111 -12.25 -9.15 -5.21
C ALA A 111 -10.93 -8.91 -4.46
N THR A 112 -10.95 -8.56 -3.17
CA THR A 112 -9.74 -8.47 -2.34
C THR A 112 -9.22 -9.85 -1.91
N ILE A 113 -10.08 -10.85 -1.88
CA ILE A 113 -9.73 -12.22 -1.45
C ILE A 113 -8.88 -12.93 -2.52
N ALA A 114 -9.19 -12.76 -3.79
CA ALA A 114 -8.47 -13.44 -4.87
C ALA A 114 -6.96 -13.11 -4.90
N PRO A 115 -6.53 -11.85 -4.90
CA PRO A 115 -5.10 -11.53 -4.81
C PRO A 115 -4.50 -11.92 -3.45
N ALA A 116 -5.27 -11.94 -2.35
CA ALA A 116 -4.79 -12.41 -1.06
C ALA A 116 -4.47 -13.92 -1.09
N ILE A 117 -5.31 -14.72 -1.74
CA ILE A 117 -5.04 -16.15 -1.95
C ILE A 117 -3.79 -16.35 -2.83
N LEU A 118 -3.65 -15.56 -3.90
CA LEU A 118 -2.49 -15.61 -4.78
C LEU A 118 -1.19 -15.20 -4.05
N ALA A 119 -1.28 -14.30 -3.08
CA ALA A 119 -0.12 -13.85 -2.32
C ALA A 119 0.53 -14.97 -1.50
N VAL A 120 -0.23 -15.95 -1.03
CA VAL A 120 0.29 -17.06 -0.20
C VAL A 120 1.32 -17.93 -0.95
N PRO A 121 1.01 -18.51 -2.13
CA PRO A 121 1.99 -19.28 -2.89
C PRO A 121 3.13 -18.38 -3.41
N THR A 122 2.82 -17.15 -3.83
CA THR A 122 3.84 -16.18 -4.26
C THR A 122 4.85 -15.90 -3.15
N TYR A 123 4.40 -15.65 -1.92
CA TYR A 123 5.28 -15.48 -0.77
C TYR A 123 6.12 -16.73 -0.51
N GLY A 124 5.50 -17.92 -0.56
CA GLY A 124 6.20 -19.19 -0.35
C GLY A 124 7.36 -19.41 -1.35
N LEU A 125 7.16 -18.98 -2.60
CA LEU A 125 8.15 -19.08 -3.68
C LEU A 125 9.26 -18.02 -3.52
N LEU A 126 8.89 -16.79 -3.19
CA LEU A 126 9.80 -15.65 -3.18
C LEU A 126 10.54 -15.44 -1.85
N ARG A 127 10.11 -16.05 -0.75
CA ARG A 127 10.67 -15.84 0.60
C ARG A 127 12.15 -16.19 0.76
N ARG A 128 12.73 -16.90 -0.22
CA ARG A 128 14.15 -17.30 -0.23
C ARG A 128 14.99 -16.45 -1.18
N LEU A 129 14.37 -15.47 -1.85
CA LEU A 129 15.03 -14.60 -2.79
C LEU A 129 15.30 -13.25 -2.14
N ASP A 130 16.53 -12.79 -2.22
CA ASP A 130 16.96 -11.51 -1.66
C ASP A 130 17.43 -10.57 -2.77
N GLY A 131 17.32 -9.26 -2.52
CA GLY A 131 17.83 -8.21 -3.38
C GLY A 131 17.31 -8.28 -4.83
N PRO A 132 18.20 -8.24 -5.84
CA PRO A 132 17.81 -8.24 -7.25
C PRO A 132 17.06 -9.49 -7.71
N TYR A 133 17.32 -10.64 -7.10
CA TYR A 133 16.65 -11.90 -7.44
C TYR A 133 15.16 -11.87 -7.07
N PHE A 134 14.81 -11.16 -6.02
CA PHE A 134 13.41 -10.93 -5.66
C PHE A 134 12.67 -10.14 -6.74
N ALA A 135 13.29 -9.08 -7.30
CA ALA A 135 12.70 -8.29 -8.38
C ALA A 135 12.47 -9.13 -9.64
N ILE A 136 13.45 -9.94 -10.03
CA ILE A 136 13.33 -10.86 -11.17
C ILE A 136 12.26 -11.93 -10.91
N GLY A 137 12.23 -12.51 -9.72
CA GLY A 137 11.23 -13.50 -9.32
C GLY A 137 9.80 -12.95 -9.38
N THR A 138 9.58 -11.73 -8.89
CA THR A 138 8.27 -11.06 -8.97
C THR A 138 7.87 -10.73 -10.40
N TRP A 139 8.83 -10.39 -11.27
CA TRP A 139 8.56 -10.16 -12.68
C TRP A 139 8.14 -11.45 -13.39
N VAL A 140 8.90 -12.55 -13.20
CA VAL A 140 8.57 -13.85 -13.80
C VAL A 140 7.16 -14.32 -13.39
N ILE A 141 6.78 -14.14 -12.11
CA ILE A 141 5.42 -14.47 -11.64
C ILE A 141 4.37 -13.58 -12.33
N ALA A 142 4.74 -12.36 -12.71
CA ALA A 142 3.83 -11.45 -13.38
C ALA A 142 3.56 -11.81 -14.85
N GLU A 143 4.44 -12.57 -15.47
CA GLU A 143 4.34 -12.99 -16.88
C GLU A 143 3.62 -14.35 -17.07
N VAL A 144 3.43 -15.11 -15.99
CA VAL A 144 2.77 -16.42 -16.02
C VAL A 144 1.28 -16.31 -15.73
#